data_79d03da049b77b15e037f426de9806b8
#
_entry.id   79d03da049b77b15e037f426de9806b8
#
_cell.length_a   1.000
_cell.length_b   1.000
_cell.length_c   1.000
_cell.angle_alpha   90.00
_cell.angle_beta   90.00
_cell.angle_gamma   90.00
#
_symmetry.space_group_name_H-M   'P 1'
#
loop_
_entity.id
_entity.type
_entity.pdbx_description
1 polymer ?
#
loop_
_entity_poly.entity_id
_entity_poly.type
_entity_poly.pdbx_seq_one_letter_code
_entity_poly.pdbx_strand_id
1 'polypeptide(L)'
;MRRTTKPTTIKRLGMLLAAIMLTFTTAWAQYEDYTLTVIPNYDGAGSGVSILVSYDWVQGGHYVTLNTPYFEQQFNRGGGHHIVGYSYSSTYDTGIDIDATIELTENPTMLYAIWDDMIHWEVSSSSGDEYDILTFYGPYVMPDYLDTYKTPWAQYMYFIKTLIINEGMKAIGSYAFGKFYLLTSVSLPNSLTSIGKASFCNCSALTTIEIPSNVTEIKQYAFTGSGLTSINIPASVTAIGSSAFHNCSSLSSVTVRATTPPELEQFAFTMNAAGRKIYVPNEALDAYKSADGWKDYANDILPISEIPGSGMAGIESMEDVRSQMEDVYYTIDGRKVDSKPTQRGVYIMNGKKFVVK
;
A
#
# COMPACT_ATOMS: atom_id res chain seq x y z
N MET A 1 -28.13 -55.54 -10.63
CA MET A 1 -27.56 -55.07 -9.35
C MET A 1 -26.35 -54.17 -9.64
N ARG A 2 -26.52 -52.86 -9.64
CA ARG A 2 -25.42 -51.89 -9.78
C ARG A 2 -25.00 -51.46 -8.37
N ARG A 3 -23.76 -51.75 -8.00
CA ARG A 3 -23.17 -51.24 -6.78
C ARG A 3 -22.59 -49.84 -7.05
N THR A 4 -23.16 -48.86 -6.42
CA THR A 4 -22.63 -47.48 -6.34
C THR A 4 -21.53 -47.47 -5.30
N THR A 5 -20.30 -47.27 -5.71
CA THR A 5 -19.17 -46.98 -4.81
C THR A 5 -19.16 -45.50 -4.46
N LYS A 6 -19.31 -45.18 -3.18
CA LYS A 6 -19.20 -43.83 -2.65
C LYS A 6 -17.73 -43.35 -2.68
N PRO A 7 -17.45 -42.10 -3.03
CA PRO A 7 -16.11 -41.52 -2.93
C PRO A 7 -15.84 -41.04 -1.50
N THR A 8 -15.29 -41.92 -0.68
CA THR A 8 -15.05 -41.61 0.77
C THR A 8 -13.58 -41.62 1.17
N THR A 9 -12.65 -41.73 0.21
CA THR A 9 -11.25 -42.02 0.56
C THR A 9 -10.30 -40.82 0.40
N ILE A 10 -10.68 -39.76 -0.28
CA ILE A 10 -9.78 -38.60 -0.51
C ILE A 10 -9.87 -37.55 0.61
N LYS A 11 -10.99 -37.49 1.34
CA LYS A 11 -11.17 -36.55 2.47
C LYS A 11 -10.34 -36.91 3.72
N ARG A 12 -9.76 -38.11 3.81
CA ARG A 12 -9.05 -38.57 5.02
C ARG A 12 -7.54 -38.35 4.99
N LEU A 13 -6.93 -38.11 3.85
CA LEU A 13 -5.47 -37.89 3.79
C LEU A 13 -5.06 -36.45 4.09
N GLY A 14 -5.89 -35.45 3.78
CA GLY A 14 -5.65 -34.05 4.14
C GLY A 14 -5.78 -33.75 5.65
N MET A 15 -6.52 -34.60 6.38
CA MET A 15 -6.69 -34.46 7.84
C MET A 15 -5.56 -35.06 8.66
N LEU A 16 -4.66 -35.85 8.06
CA LEU A 16 -3.65 -36.61 8.84
C LEU A 16 -2.33 -35.85 9.06
N LEU A 17 -2.09 -34.77 8.35
CA LEU A 17 -0.87 -33.94 8.50
C LEU A 17 -1.01 -32.77 9.48
N ALA A 18 -2.23 -32.40 9.86
CA ALA A 18 -2.50 -31.37 10.86
C ALA A 18 -2.71 -31.90 12.29
N ALA A 19 -2.70 -33.23 12.48
CA ALA A 19 -2.95 -33.84 13.78
C ALA A 19 -1.71 -34.57 14.32
N ILE A 20 -0.69 -33.82 14.74
CA ILE A 20 0.17 -34.32 15.83
C ILE A 20 -0.51 -33.92 17.13
N MET A 21 -1.49 -34.70 17.54
CA MET A 21 -2.08 -34.59 18.86
C MET A 21 -1.22 -35.34 19.87
N LEU A 22 -0.59 -34.58 20.74
CA LEU A 22 -0.21 -35.08 22.07
C LEU A 22 -1.50 -35.12 22.89
N THR A 23 -2.01 -36.33 23.10
CA THR A 23 -3.12 -36.60 24.04
C THR A 23 -2.65 -36.40 25.48
N PHE A 24 -2.98 -35.27 26.08
CA PHE A 24 -3.05 -35.10 27.51
C PHE A 24 -4.52 -34.94 27.90
N THR A 25 -5.00 -35.91 28.64
CA THR A 25 -6.36 -35.97 29.17
C THR A 25 -6.53 -35.05 30.39
N THR A 26 -7.70 -34.39 30.46
CA THR A 26 -8.39 -33.91 31.66
C THR A 26 -7.91 -32.64 32.36
N ALA A 27 -7.87 -31.50 31.66
CA ALA A 27 -8.09 -30.18 32.31
C ALA A 27 -8.31 -29.04 31.28
N TRP A 28 -8.40 -29.34 30.01
CA TRP A 28 -8.18 -28.39 28.93
C TRP A 28 -9.40 -28.20 28.00
N ALA A 29 -10.58 -28.52 28.48
CA ALA A 29 -11.84 -28.45 27.70
C ALA A 29 -12.39 -27.03 27.46
N GLN A 30 -11.58 -25.98 27.62
CA GLN A 30 -12.04 -24.59 27.47
C GLN A 30 -11.51 -23.86 26.22
N TYR A 31 -10.65 -24.47 25.43
CA TYR A 31 -10.10 -23.81 24.25
C TYR A 31 -10.44 -24.63 23.01
N GLU A 32 -11.48 -24.17 22.31
CA GLU A 32 -11.88 -24.77 21.04
C GLU A 32 -10.85 -24.43 19.96
N ASP A 33 -10.52 -25.40 19.10
CA ASP A 33 -9.71 -25.12 17.91
C ASP A 33 -10.46 -24.18 16.96
N TYR A 34 -9.77 -23.19 16.43
CA TYR A 34 -10.33 -22.28 15.44
C TYR A 34 -10.14 -22.85 14.04
N THR A 35 -11.06 -22.52 13.15
CA THR A 35 -11.00 -22.93 11.75
C THR A 35 -10.62 -21.74 10.88
N LEU A 36 -9.49 -21.85 10.17
CA LEU A 36 -9.14 -20.97 9.08
C LEU A 36 -9.54 -21.61 7.76
N THR A 37 -10.35 -20.92 6.96
CA THR A 37 -10.71 -21.36 5.61
C THR A 37 -10.14 -20.37 4.61
N VAL A 38 -9.28 -20.83 3.71
CA VAL A 38 -8.77 -20.04 2.58
C VAL A 38 -9.61 -20.37 1.34
N ILE A 39 -10.22 -19.34 0.76
CA ILE A 39 -11.05 -19.40 -0.44
C ILE A 39 -10.17 -19.09 -1.65
N PRO A 40 -10.16 -19.93 -2.70
CA PRO A 40 -9.32 -19.71 -3.88
C PRO A 40 -9.71 -18.49 -4.72
N ASN A 41 -10.98 -18.08 -4.67
CA ASN A 41 -11.51 -16.82 -5.20
C ASN A 41 -11.19 -16.54 -6.69
N TYR A 42 -11.49 -17.49 -7.58
CA TYR A 42 -11.48 -17.34 -9.03
C TYR A 42 -12.61 -18.15 -9.68
N ASP A 43 -13.00 -17.82 -10.89
CA ASP A 43 -14.06 -18.49 -11.63
C ASP A 43 -13.72 -19.97 -11.85
N GLY A 44 -14.65 -20.85 -11.48
CA GLY A 44 -14.47 -22.29 -11.58
C GLY A 44 -13.68 -22.92 -10.41
N ALA A 45 -13.29 -22.13 -9.40
CA ALA A 45 -12.66 -22.64 -8.20
C ALA A 45 -13.61 -23.55 -7.41
N GLY A 46 -13.02 -24.56 -6.77
CA GLY A 46 -13.73 -25.40 -5.81
C GLY A 46 -14.00 -24.69 -4.47
N SER A 47 -14.52 -25.45 -3.51
CA SER A 47 -14.63 -24.99 -2.12
C SER A 47 -13.24 -24.71 -1.52
N GLY A 48 -13.16 -23.73 -0.64
CA GLY A 48 -11.93 -23.38 0.07
C GLY A 48 -11.30 -24.53 0.86
N VAL A 49 -10.06 -24.37 1.23
CA VAL A 49 -9.29 -25.28 2.08
C VAL A 49 -9.37 -24.80 3.51
N SER A 50 -9.82 -25.67 4.42
CA SER A 50 -9.92 -25.36 5.83
C SER A 50 -8.85 -26.09 6.63
N ILE A 51 -8.22 -25.39 7.56
CA ILE A 51 -7.28 -25.93 8.54
C ILE A 51 -7.77 -25.62 9.96
N LEU A 52 -7.46 -26.52 10.90
CA LEU A 52 -7.70 -26.29 12.33
C LEU A 52 -6.46 -25.63 12.93
N VAL A 53 -6.68 -24.60 13.72
CA VAL A 53 -5.64 -23.83 14.40
C VAL A 53 -5.86 -23.94 15.89
N SER A 54 -4.98 -24.65 16.58
CA SER A 54 -5.03 -24.82 18.02
C SER A 54 -4.50 -23.58 18.75
N TYR A 55 -4.94 -23.41 19.98
CA TYR A 55 -4.51 -22.29 20.82
C TYR A 55 -3.01 -22.34 21.11
N ASP A 56 -2.29 -21.26 20.82
CA ASP A 56 -0.88 -21.10 21.17
C ASP A 56 -0.73 -20.54 22.59
N TRP A 57 -0.26 -21.38 23.50
CA TRP A 57 -0.08 -21.04 24.92
C TRP A 57 1.06 -20.05 25.18
N VAL A 58 1.99 -19.94 24.27
CA VAL A 58 3.13 -19.02 24.40
C VAL A 58 2.73 -17.60 24.00
N GLN A 59 1.94 -17.49 22.94
CA GLN A 59 1.47 -16.18 22.40
C GLN A 59 0.13 -15.78 23.01
N GLY A 60 -0.63 -16.72 23.56
CA GLY A 60 -1.90 -16.45 24.23
C GLY A 60 -3.09 -16.27 23.28
N GLY A 61 -3.09 -16.92 22.11
CA GLY A 61 -4.15 -16.84 21.11
C GLY A 61 -4.10 -17.95 20.08
N HIS A 62 -4.91 -17.88 19.03
CA HIS A 62 -4.87 -18.77 17.88
C HIS A 62 -4.09 -18.11 16.74
N TYR A 63 -2.84 -18.50 16.58
CA TYR A 63 -1.95 -17.95 15.56
C TYR A 63 -1.67 -18.97 14.47
N VAL A 64 -1.63 -18.51 13.22
CA VAL A 64 -1.26 -19.32 12.07
C VAL A 64 -0.37 -18.53 11.12
N THR A 65 0.73 -19.13 10.72
CA THR A 65 1.55 -18.62 9.63
C THR A 65 1.01 -19.18 8.31
N LEU A 66 0.69 -18.29 7.37
CA LEU A 66 0.15 -18.67 6.07
C LEU A 66 1.24 -19.38 5.25
N ASN A 67 0.93 -20.58 4.78
CA ASN A 67 1.81 -21.37 3.92
C ASN A 67 1.29 -21.30 2.48
N THR A 68 1.65 -20.27 1.77
CA THR A 68 1.19 -20.00 0.41
C THR A 68 1.47 -21.15 -0.57
N PRO A 69 2.66 -21.79 -0.62
CA PRO A 69 2.90 -22.96 -1.47
C PRO A 69 1.95 -24.11 -1.21
N TYR A 70 1.53 -24.33 0.05
CA TYR A 70 0.53 -25.34 0.38
C TYR A 70 -0.81 -25.03 -0.23
N PHE A 71 -1.31 -23.79 -0.09
CA PHE A 71 -2.60 -23.39 -0.66
C PHE A 71 -2.60 -23.40 -2.17
N GLU A 72 -1.53 -22.92 -2.82
CA GLU A 72 -1.37 -23.00 -4.28
C GLU A 72 -1.49 -24.44 -4.81
N GLN A 73 -0.83 -25.38 -4.12
CA GLN A 73 -0.91 -26.80 -4.46
C GLN A 73 -2.33 -27.37 -4.30
N GLN A 74 -3.05 -26.96 -3.25
CA GLN A 74 -4.42 -27.42 -3.01
C GLN A 74 -5.41 -26.85 -4.05
N PHE A 75 -5.22 -25.61 -4.46
CA PHE A 75 -6.14 -24.97 -5.41
C PHE A 75 -5.86 -25.37 -6.86
N ASN A 76 -4.62 -25.70 -7.20
CA ASN A 76 -4.19 -26.17 -8.53
C ASN A 76 -4.81 -25.37 -9.68
N ARG A 77 -4.72 -24.04 -9.62
CA ARG A 77 -5.31 -23.15 -10.64
C ARG A 77 -4.73 -23.40 -12.04
N GLY A 78 -3.50 -23.87 -12.14
CA GLY A 78 -2.80 -24.07 -13.41
C GLY A 78 -2.28 -22.76 -14.02
N GLY A 79 -1.75 -22.83 -15.25
CA GLY A 79 -1.32 -21.64 -16.00
C GLY A 79 -0.10 -20.90 -15.44
N GLY A 80 0.50 -21.39 -14.34
CA GLY A 80 1.64 -20.72 -13.71
C GLY A 80 1.26 -19.52 -12.82
N HIS A 81 -0.02 -19.39 -12.48
CA HIS A 81 -0.50 -18.35 -11.57
C HIS A 81 -0.14 -18.65 -10.13
N HIS A 82 0.24 -17.60 -9.38
CA HIS A 82 0.66 -17.67 -7.98
C HIS A 82 -0.24 -16.84 -7.08
N ILE A 83 -0.41 -17.29 -5.83
CA ILE A 83 -1.02 -16.47 -4.79
C ILE A 83 -0.01 -15.39 -4.38
N VAL A 84 -0.44 -14.14 -4.42
CA VAL A 84 0.39 -12.97 -4.13
C VAL A 84 -0.05 -12.22 -2.87
N GLY A 85 -1.10 -12.71 -2.21
CA GLY A 85 -1.60 -12.18 -0.94
C GLY A 85 -2.93 -12.80 -0.54
N TYR A 86 -3.49 -12.33 0.56
CA TYR A 86 -4.79 -12.72 1.07
C TYR A 86 -5.58 -11.51 1.53
N SER A 87 -6.91 -11.66 1.63
CA SER A 87 -7.80 -10.64 2.16
C SER A 87 -8.88 -11.27 3.01
N TYR A 88 -9.38 -10.55 4.02
CA TYR A 88 -10.57 -10.95 4.78
C TYR A 88 -11.88 -10.76 4.00
N SER A 89 -11.84 -10.06 2.88
CA SER A 89 -13.00 -9.77 2.05
C SER A 89 -12.80 -10.25 0.61
N SER A 90 -13.86 -10.74 -0.01
CA SER A 90 -13.87 -11.06 -1.45
C SER A 90 -13.68 -9.83 -2.35
N THR A 91 -13.77 -8.62 -1.77
CA THR A 91 -13.54 -7.33 -2.45
C THR A 91 -12.12 -6.81 -2.27
N TYR A 92 -11.24 -7.58 -1.59
CA TYR A 92 -9.80 -7.28 -1.43
C TYR A 92 -9.48 -5.93 -0.80
N ASP A 93 -10.32 -5.47 0.11
CA ASP A 93 -10.17 -4.20 0.82
C ASP A 93 -9.13 -4.23 1.95
N THR A 94 -8.62 -5.42 2.29
CA THR A 94 -7.55 -5.64 3.27
C THR A 94 -6.49 -6.54 2.68
N GLY A 95 -5.22 -6.14 2.73
CA GLY A 95 -4.08 -6.95 2.28
C GLY A 95 -3.42 -7.67 3.44
N ILE A 96 -3.14 -8.97 3.26
CA ILE A 96 -2.35 -9.80 4.15
C ILE A 96 -1.23 -10.41 3.33
N ASP A 97 -0.01 -10.31 3.84
CA ASP A 97 1.18 -10.82 3.14
C ASP A 97 1.15 -12.35 3.00
N ILE A 98 1.84 -12.86 2.00
CA ILE A 98 1.83 -14.29 1.64
C ILE A 98 2.31 -15.23 2.74
N ASP A 99 3.22 -14.78 3.59
CA ASP A 99 3.82 -15.56 4.69
C ASP A 99 3.51 -14.93 6.06
N ALA A 100 2.43 -14.13 6.15
CA ALA A 100 2.05 -13.48 7.38
C ALA A 100 1.67 -14.49 8.46
N THR A 101 2.02 -14.19 9.70
CA THR A 101 1.42 -14.84 10.88
C THR A 101 0.24 -13.99 11.33
N ILE A 102 -0.93 -14.57 11.34
CA ILE A 102 -2.18 -13.88 11.69
C ILE A 102 -2.77 -14.46 12.96
N GLU A 103 -3.40 -13.63 13.76
CA GLU A 103 -4.22 -14.03 14.89
C GLU A 103 -5.66 -14.25 14.44
N LEU A 104 -6.24 -15.41 14.78
CA LEU A 104 -7.63 -15.69 14.49
C LEU A 104 -8.48 -15.22 15.68
N THR A 105 -9.22 -14.15 15.47
CA THR A 105 -10.13 -13.56 16.50
C THR A 105 -11.56 -14.03 16.36
N GLU A 106 -11.89 -14.70 15.24
CA GLU A 106 -13.21 -15.22 14.92
C GLU A 106 -13.12 -16.69 14.50
N ASN A 107 -14.19 -17.45 14.72
CA ASN A 107 -14.27 -18.85 14.33
C ASN A 107 -15.61 -19.14 13.62
N PRO A 108 -15.63 -19.49 12.33
CA PRO A 108 -14.46 -19.64 11.44
C PRO A 108 -13.92 -18.30 10.91
N THR A 109 -12.61 -18.22 10.74
CA THR A 109 -11.97 -17.13 9.98
C THR A 109 -11.90 -17.52 8.50
N MET A 110 -12.29 -16.60 7.61
CA MET A 110 -12.24 -16.81 6.16
C MET A 110 -11.24 -15.84 5.52
N LEU A 111 -10.35 -16.37 4.69
CA LEU A 111 -9.45 -15.57 3.85
C LEU A 111 -9.71 -15.88 2.38
N TYR A 112 -9.58 -14.86 1.55
CA TYR A 112 -9.67 -14.96 0.10
C TYR A 112 -8.29 -14.81 -0.52
N ALA A 113 -7.88 -15.79 -1.31
CA ALA A 113 -6.59 -15.72 -2.02
C ALA A 113 -6.62 -14.64 -3.10
N ILE A 114 -5.55 -13.85 -3.19
CA ILE A 114 -5.31 -12.86 -4.24
C ILE A 114 -4.27 -13.47 -5.19
N TRP A 115 -4.63 -13.60 -6.46
CA TRP A 115 -3.77 -14.18 -7.49
C TRP A 115 -3.09 -13.08 -8.30
N ASP A 116 -1.94 -13.39 -8.87
CA ASP A 116 -1.10 -12.46 -9.65
C ASP A 116 -1.80 -11.85 -10.88
N ASP A 117 -2.77 -12.57 -11.47
CA ASP A 117 -3.54 -12.12 -12.63
C ASP A 117 -4.82 -11.33 -12.27
N MET A 118 -5.14 -11.18 -11.00
CA MET A 118 -6.32 -10.42 -10.55
C MET A 118 -6.11 -8.92 -10.61
N ILE A 119 -4.84 -8.46 -10.68
CA ILE A 119 -4.52 -7.05 -10.83
C ILE A 119 -4.57 -6.70 -12.30
N HIS A 120 -5.53 -5.87 -12.68
CA HIS A 120 -5.61 -5.36 -14.03
C HIS A 120 -4.69 -4.16 -14.21
N TRP A 121 -3.74 -4.27 -15.14
CA TRP A 121 -2.83 -3.20 -15.52
C TRP A 121 -2.59 -3.20 -17.02
N GLU A 122 -2.26 -2.04 -17.54
CA GLU A 122 -1.90 -1.88 -18.94
C GLU A 122 -0.72 -0.92 -19.10
N VAL A 123 0.02 -1.07 -20.19
CA VAL A 123 1.01 -0.10 -20.62
C VAL A 123 0.53 0.58 -21.89
N SER A 124 0.74 1.88 -21.97
CA SER A 124 0.39 2.69 -23.11
C SER A 124 1.50 3.69 -23.42
N SER A 125 1.37 4.41 -24.52
CA SER A 125 2.33 5.39 -24.96
C SER A 125 1.71 6.79 -25.00
N SER A 126 2.42 7.78 -24.50
CA SER A 126 2.02 9.19 -24.62
C SER A 126 2.29 9.77 -26.01
N SER A 127 3.27 9.22 -26.76
CA SER A 127 3.73 9.70 -28.07
C SER A 127 3.49 8.73 -29.23
N GLY A 128 3.07 7.51 -28.94
CA GLY A 128 2.82 6.46 -29.93
C GLY A 128 4.00 5.53 -30.23
N ASP A 129 5.21 5.85 -29.76
CA ASP A 129 6.43 5.12 -30.13
C ASP A 129 7.04 4.27 -28.99
N GLU A 130 6.80 4.62 -27.71
CA GLU A 130 7.35 3.93 -26.55
C GLU A 130 6.29 3.73 -25.44
N TYR A 131 6.37 2.62 -24.74
CA TYR A 131 5.53 2.35 -23.56
C TYR A 131 6.04 3.16 -22.37
N ASP A 132 5.46 4.34 -22.10
CA ASP A 132 5.91 5.24 -21.05
C ASP A 132 4.86 5.49 -19.95
N ILE A 133 3.66 4.93 -20.10
CA ILE A 133 2.56 5.01 -19.12
C ILE A 133 2.20 3.61 -18.64
N LEU A 134 2.16 3.43 -17.32
CA LEU A 134 1.68 2.22 -16.65
C LEU A 134 0.44 2.58 -15.84
N THR A 135 -0.69 1.94 -16.14
CA THR A 135 -1.99 2.21 -15.51
C THR A 135 -2.51 0.97 -14.81
N PHE A 136 -2.99 1.15 -13.59
CA PHE A 136 -3.63 0.11 -12.77
C PHE A 136 -5.11 0.40 -12.57
N TYR A 137 -5.93 -0.65 -12.62
CA TYR A 137 -7.38 -0.59 -12.49
C TYR A 137 -7.86 -1.53 -11.41
N GLY A 138 -8.99 -1.19 -10.80
CA GLY A 138 -9.77 -2.07 -9.96
C GLY A 138 -9.65 -1.85 -8.44
N PRO A 139 -10.54 -2.44 -7.67
CA PRO A 139 -10.67 -2.24 -6.23
C PRO A 139 -9.77 -3.20 -5.43
N TYR A 140 -8.49 -3.32 -5.78
CA TYR A 140 -7.60 -4.33 -5.23
C TYR A 140 -6.56 -3.75 -4.28
N VAL A 141 -6.01 -4.62 -3.46
CA VAL A 141 -4.72 -4.40 -2.78
C VAL A 141 -3.64 -4.92 -3.73
N MET A 142 -2.66 -4.11 -4.03
CA MET A 142 -1.52 -4.56 -4.82
C MET A 142 -0.69 -5.53 -3.97
N PRO A 143 -0.33 -6.71 -4.49
CA PRO A 143 0.45 -7.68 -3.72
C PRO A 143 1.83 -7.16 -3.37
N ASP A 144 2.39 -7.75 -2.32
CA ASP A 144 3.78 -7.59 -1.97
C ASP A 144 4.66 -8.48 -2.84
N TYR A 145 5.71 -7.91 -3.39
CA TYR A 145 6.72 -8.62 -4.14
C TYR A 145 8.01 -8.72 -3.33
N LEU A 146 8.77 -9.79 -3.53
CA LEU A 146 10.07 -9.99 -2.87
C LEU A 146 11.16 -9.06 -3.42
N ASP A 147 11.00 -8.63 -4.67
CA ASP A 147 11.88 -7.72 -5.40
C ASP A 147 11.09 -7.09 -6.56
N THR A 148 11.46 -5.89 -6.97
CA THR A 148 10.90 -5.20 -8.13
C THR A 148 11.00 -6.02 -9.42
N TYR A 149 12.07 -6.78 -9.61
CA TYR A 149 12.26 -7.66 -10.78
C TYR A 149 11.25 -8.84 -10.84
N LYS A 150 10.50 -9.07 -9.79
CA LYS A 150 9.47 -10.12 -9.70
C LYS A 150 8.07 -9.61 -10.00
N THR A 151 7.90 -8.31 -10.21
CA THR A 151 6.59 -7.77 -10.60
C THR A 151 6.26 -8.14 -12.04
N PRO A 152 4.99 -8.37 -12.39
CA PRO A 152 4.58 -8.68 -13.76
C PRO A 152 4.95 -7.61 -14.78
N TRP A 153 5.12 -6.37 -14.34
CA TRP A 153 5.49 -5.21 -15.16
C TRP A 153 6.97 -4.82 -15.09
N ALA A 154 7.82 -5.64 -14.46
CA ALA A 154 9.25 -5.34 -14.27
C ALA A 154 9.99 -5.04 -15.58
N GLN A 155 9.61 -5.68 -16.69
CA GLN A 155 10.23 -5.44 -18.00
C GLN A 155 10.09 -3.99 -18.50
N TYR A 156 9.12 -3.23 -18.00
CA TYR A 156 8.86 -1.84 -18.38
C TYR A 156 9.54 -0.82 -17.48
N MET A 157 10.22 -1.23 -16.40
CA MET A 157 10.79 -0.33 -15.38
C MET A 157 11.80 0.70 -15.93
N TYR A 158 12.40 0.43 -17.08
CA TYR A 158 13.35 1.35 -17.74
C TYR A 158 12.70 2.28 -18.74
N PHE A 159 11.39 2.22 -18.95
CA PHE A 159 10.66 2.99 -19.95
C PHE A 159 9.59 3.86 -19.32
N ILE A 160 8.95 3.40 -18.25
CA ILE A 160 7.82 4.08 -17.63
C ILE A 160 8.23 5.43 -17.04
N LYS A 161 7.54 6.48 -17.47
CA LYS A 161 7.67 7.87 -17.00
C LYS A 161 6.46 8.29 -16.16
N THR A 162 5.29 7.70 -16.42
CA THR A 162 4.03 8.01 -15.77
C THR A 162 3.40 6.74 -15.19
N LEU A 163 3.03 6.81 -13.92
CA LEU A 163 2.26 5.77 -13.22
C LEU A 163 0.89 6.33 -12.84
N ILE A 164 -0.16 5.63 -13.24
CA ILE A 164 -1.54 5.96 -12.89
C ILE A 164 -2.15 4.80 -12.12
N ILE A 165 -2.56 5.05 -10.89
CA ILE A 165 -3.30 4.08 -10.08
C ILE A 165 -4.70 4.63 -9.90
N ASN A 166 -5.69 3.94 -10.47
CA ASN A 166 -7.08 4.38 -10.45
C ASN A 166 -7.76 4.12 -9.09
N GLU A 167 -8.88 4.81 -8.89
CA GLU A 167 -9.69 4.68 -7.67
C GLU A 167 -10.12 3.24 -7.42
N GLY A 168 -10.18 2.88 -6.13
CA GLY A 168 -10.47 1.53 -5.65
C GLY A 168 -9.24 0.81 -5.09
N MET A 169 -8.03 1.10 -5.60
CA MET A 169 -6.80 0.55 -5.04
C MET A 169 -6.61 1.03 -3.60
N LYS A 170 -6.40 0.11 -2.66
CA LYS A 170 -6.28 0.38 -1.22
C LYS A 170 -4.83 0.43 -0.72
N ALA A 171 -3.95 -0.37 -1.31
CA ALA A 171 -2.56 -0.41 -0.94
C ALA A 171 -1.64 -0.59 -2.15
N ILE A 172 -0.48 0.04 -2.10
CA ILE A 172 0.64 -0.25 -3.01
C ILE A 172 1.50 -1.32 -2.34
N GLY A 173 1.74 -2.42 -3.06
CA GLY A 173 2.53 -3.53 -2.57
C GLY A 173 4.01 -3.22 -2.40
N SER A 174 4.68 -4.02 -1.60
CA SER A 174 6.13 -3.93 -1.40
C SER A 174 6.87 -4.14 -2.72
N TYR A 175 7.89 -3.35 -2.98
CA TYR A 175 8.75 -3.37 -4.17
C TYR A 175 8.02 -3.15 -5.51
N ALA A 176 6.77 -2.72 -5.52
CA ALA A 176 5.95 -2.66 -6.74
C ALA A 176 6.57 -1.81 -7.84
N PHE A 177 7.15 -0.66 -7.52
CA PHE A 177 7.70 0.30 -8.48
C PHE A 177 9.13 0.72 -8.14
N GLY A 178 9.85 -0.06 -7.34
CA GLY A 178 11.26 0.23 -7.05
C GLY A 178 12.09 0.27 -8.33
N LYS A 179 13.13 1.12 -8.38
CA LYS A 179 14.05 1.22 -9.52
C LYS A 179 13.41 1.68 -10.85
N PHE A 180 12.22 2.26 -10.81
CA PHE A 180 11.63 2.93 -11.97
C PHE A 180 12.35 4.27 -12.18
N TYR A 181 13.57 4.20 -12.69
CA TYR A 181 14.52 5.33 -12.75
C TYR A 181 14.03 6.52 -13.57
N LEU A 182 13.14 6.29 -14.55
CA LEU A 182 12.59 7.33 -15.43
C LEU A 182 11.22 7.82 -14.96
N LEU A 183 10.66 7.28 -13.87
CA LEU A 183 9.37 7.66 -13.35
C LEU A 183 9.40 9.11 -12.85
N THR A 184 8.65 9.99 -13.50
CA THR A 184 8.57 11.42 -13.19
C THR A 184 7.21 11.84 -12.63
N SER A 185 6.14 11.11 -12.98
CA SER A 185 4.77 11.43 -12.62
C SER A 185 4.07 10.22 -12.01
N VAL A 186 3.43 10.42 -10.86
CA VAL A 186 2.65 9.39 -10.17
C VAL A 186 1.30 9.97 -9.77
N SER A 187 0.22 9.33 -10.21
CA SER A 187 -1.15 9.62 -9.78
C SER A 187 -1.63 8.52 -8.85
N LEU A 188 -1.87 8.87 -7.59
CA LEU A 188 -2.37 7.96 -6.56
C LEU A 188 -3.87 8.22 -6.28
N PRO A 189 -4.68 7.17 -6.06
CA PRO A 189 -6.11 7.33 -5.79
C PRO A 189 -6.37 7.79 -4.34
N ASN A 190 -7.51 8.46 -4.13
CA ASN A 190 -7.94 8.82 -2.79
C ASN A 190 -8.32 7.59 -1.92
N SER A 191 -8.60 6.46 -2.55
CA SER A 191 -8.89 5.20 -1.87
C SER A 191 -7.66 4.58 -1.19
N LEU A 192 -6.44 5.06 -1.50
CA LEU A 192 -5.19 4.49 -0.98
C LEU A 192 -5.03 4.74 0.52
N THR A 193 -4.69 3.70 1.27
CA THR A 193 -4.50 3.75 2.73
C THR A 193 -3.05 3.47 3.16
N SER A 194 -2.27 2.75 2.33
CA SER A 194 -0.88 2.47 2.65
C SER A 194 0.05 2.46 1.43
N ILE A 195 1.32 2.82 1.67
CA ILE A 195 2.40 2.80 0.69
C ILE A 195 3.42 1.75 1.16
N GLY A 196 3.55 0.68 0.39
CA GLY A 196 4.29 -0.53 0.74
C GLY A 196 5.81 -0.34 0.86
N LYS A 197 6.46 -1.33 1.46
CA LYS A 197 7.90 -1.37 1.65
C LYS A 197 8.64 -1.25 0.30
N ALA A 198 9.60 -0.32 0.23
CA ALA A 198 10.46 -0.10 -0.94
C ALA A 198 9.68 0.10 -2.27
N SER A 199 8.40 0.48 -2.20
CA SER A 199 7.52 0.54 -3.37
C SER A 199 7.97 1.55 -4.42
N PHE A 200 8.62 2.65 -4.02
CA PHE A 200 9.21 3.67 -4.90
C PHE A 200 10.71 3.87 -4.64
N CYS A 201 11.38 2.84 -4.12
CA CYS A 201 12.81 2.97 -3.86
C CYS A 201 13.60 3.16 -5.15
N ASN A 202 14.58 4.08 -5.13
CA ASN A 202 15.43 4.42 -6.28
C ASN A 202 14.67 4.92 -7.53
N CYS A 203 13.50 5.52 -7.36
CA CYS A 203 12.84 6.28 -8.43
C CYS A 203 13.52 7.65 -8.58
N SER A 204 14.72 7.67 -9.17
CA SER A 204 15.61 8.83 -9.15
C SER A 204 15.11 10.05 -9.92
N ALA A 205 14.21 9.86 -10.89
CA ALA A 205 13.58 10.97 -11.64
C ALA A 205 12.30 11.49 -10.95
N LEU A 206 11.79 10.82 -9.90
CA LEU A 206 10.58 11.23 -9.20
C LEU A 206 10.88 12.39 -8.24
N THR A 207 10.61 13.61 -8.68
CA THR A 207 10.91 14.83 -7.91
C THR A 207 9.79 15.27 -6.97
N THR A 208 8.56 14.86 -7.26
CA THR A 208 7.37 15.16 -6.44
C THR A 208 6.41 14.01 -6.49
N ILE A 209 5.66 13.83 -5.40
CA ILE A 209 4.53 12.91 -5.32
C ILE A 209 3.50 13.48 -4.35
N GLU A 210 2.22 13.39 -4.70
CA GLU A 210 1.13 13.75 -3.80
C GLU A 210 0.66 12.50 -3.04
N ILE A 211 0.79 12.51 -1.72
CA ILE A 211 0.30 11.42 -0.86
C ILE A 211 -1.17 11.70 -0.52
N PRO A 212 -2.10 10.80 -0.87
CA PRO A 212 -3.52 10.97 -0.59
C PRO A 212 -3.83 11.07 0.91
N SER A 213 -4.87 11.84 1.24
CA SER A 213 -5.27 12.13 2.63
C SER A 213 -5.81 10.94 3.42
N ASN A 214 -6.00 9.78 2.80
CA ASN A 214 -6.40 8.54 3.46
C ASN A 214 -5.23 7.61 3.77
N VAL A 215 -4.01 7.94 3.35
CA VAL A 215 -2.82 7.15 3.67
C VAL A 215 -2.51 7.31 5.15
N THR A 216 -2.44 6.18 5.85
CA THR A 216 -2.15 6.12 7.29
C THR A 216 -0.73 5.65 7.58
N GLU A 217 -0.09 4.95 6.63
CA GLU A 217 1.22 4.37 6.82
C GLU A 217 2.09 4.52 5.56
N ILE A 218 3.35 4.94 5.76
CA ILE A 218 4.42 4.92 4.76
C ILE A 218 5.46 3.91 5.25
N LYS A 219 5.52 2.74 4.60
CA LYS A 219 6.34 1.62 5.09
C LYS A 219 7.84 1.83 4.85
N GLN A 220 8.62 0.94 5.44
CA GLN A 220 10.09 0.92 5.39
C GLN A 220 10.62 1.06 3.95
N TYR A 221 11.63 1.91 3.74
CA TYR A 221 12.30 2.16 2.45
C TYR A 221 11.39 2.70 1.34
N ALA A 222 10.15 3.06 1.58
CA ALA A 222 9.14 3.37 0.54
C ALA A 222 9.67 4.29 -0.56
N PHE A 223 10.42 5.34 -0.20
CA PHE A 223 10.99 6.32 -1.13
C PHE A 223 12.52 6.43 -1.05
N THR A 224 13.20 5.45 -0.45
CA THR A 224 14.67 5.47 -0.34
C THR A 224 15.31 5.71 -1.70
N GLY A 225 16.23 6.68 -1.78
CA GLY A 225 16.97 6.99 -3.01
C GLY A 225 16.14 7.59 -4.13
N SER A 226 14.93 8.06 -3.86
CA SER A 226 14.11 8.79 -4.85
C SER A 226 14.64 10.20 -5.07
N GLY A 227 14.27 10.80 -6.23
CA GLY A 227 14.66 12.15 -6.61
C GLY A 227 13.85 13.27 -5.93
N LEU A 228 13.05 12.97 -4.93
CA LEU A 228 12.16 13.93 -4.27
C LEU A 228 12.90 15.18 -3.81
N THR A 229 12.36 16.35 -4.16
CA THR A 229 12.85 17.66 -3.71
C THR A 229 12.05 18.18 -2.52
N SER A 230 10.78 17.84 -2.47
CA SER A 230 9.88 18.13 -1.37
C SER A 230 8.86 17.02 -1.19
N ILE A 231 8.29 16.90 0.01
CA ILE A 231 7.19 15.98 0.30
C ILE A 231 6.21 16.61 1.29
N ASN A 232 4.91 16.43 1.02
CA ASN A 232 3.83 16.79 1.93
C ASN A 232 3.21 15.50 2.47
N ILE A 233 3.36 15.26 3.78
CA ILE A 233 2.83 14.10 4.49
C ILE A 233 1.51 14.51 5.12
N PRO A 234 0.37 13.92 4.72
CA PRO A 234 -0.95 14.30 5.20
C PRO A 234 -1.14 14.00 6.68
N ALA A 235 -2.13 14.66 7.28
CA ALA A 235 -2.44 14.51 8.71
C ALA A 235 -2.92 13.10 9.12
N SER A 236 -3.34 12.31 8.15
CA SER A 236 -3.77 10.92 8.34
C SER A 236 -2.63 9.95 8.63
N VAL A 237 -1.39 10.29 8.25
CA VAL A 237 -0.24 9.41 8.44
C VAL A 237 0.09 9.32 9.92
N THR A 238 0.06 8.10 10.46
CA THR A 238 0.35 7.78 11.85
C THR A 238 1.68 7.06 12.05
N ALA A 239 2.26 6.50 10.97
CA ALA A 239 3.54 5.80 11.02
C ALA A 239 4.38 6.04 9.76
N ILE A 240 5.69 6.27 9.98
CA ILE A 240 6.71 6.40 8.94
C ILE A 240 7.82 5.42 9.25
N GLY A 241 7.95 4.41 8.41
CA GLY A 241 8.86 3.28 8.59
C GLY A 241 10.33 3.64 8.42
N SER A 242 11.18 2.73 8.85
CA SER A 242 12.64 2.87 8.82
C SER A 242 13.15 3.21 7.41
N SER A 243 13.99 4.23 7.33
CA SER A 243 14.60 4.67 6.08
C SER A 243 13.61 5.04 4.97
N ALA A 244 12.35 5.39 5.29
CA ALA A 244 11.31 5.65 4.30
C ALA A 244 11.73 6.69 3.24
N PHE A 245 12.46 7.74 3.64
CA PHE A 245 13.00 8.79 2.78
C PHE A 245 14.53 8.88 2.84
N HIS A 246 15.20 7.79 3.22
CA HIS A 246 16.65 7.74 3.29
C HIS A 246 17.28 8.00 1.92
N ASN A 247 18.41 8.72 1.90
CA ASN A 247 19.17 9.00 0.67
C ASN A 247 18.35 9.67 -0.45
N CYS A 248 17.29 10.40 -0.13
CA CYS A 248 16.66 11.34 -1.04
C CYS A 248 17.53 12.62 -1.07
N SER A 249 18.65 12.57 -1.79
CA SER A 249 19.71 13.59 -1.72
C SER A 249 19.28 15.00 -2.14
N SER A 250 18.15 15.12 -2.87
CA SER A 250 17.55 16.39 -3.27
C SER A 250 16.45 16.89 -2.32
N LEU A 251 16.05 16.08 -1.31
CA LEU A 251 14.94 16.40 -0.42
C LEU A 251 15.32 17.50 0.55
N SER A 252 14.90 18.72 0.25
CA SER A 252 15.19 19.93 1.02
C SER A 252 14.03 20.38 1.91
N SER A 253 12.79 19.95 1.62
CA SER A 253 11.58 20.36 2.33
C SER A 253 10.67 19.17 2.62
N VAL A 254 10.36 18.96 3.90
CA VAL A 254 9.39 17.98 4.37
C VAL A 254 8.30 18.73 5.12
N THR A 255 7.05 18.60 4.73
CA THR A 255 5.90 19.14 5.48
C THR A 255 5.11 17.99 6.07
N VAL A 256 4.90 17.98 7.38
CA VAL A 256 4.05 17.00 8.07
C VAL A 256 2.83 17.72 8.64
N ARG A 257 1.64 17.27 8.23
CA ARG A 257 0.37 17.96 8.56
C ARG A 257 -0.28 17.48 9.88
N ALA A 258 0.19 16.35 10.42
CA ALA A 258 -0.37 15.80 11.65
C ALA A 258 -0.05 16.70 12.85
N THR A 259 -1.05 16.97 13.70
CA THR A 259 -0.86 17.71 14.97
C THR A 259 -0.30 16.82 16.09
N THR A 260 -0.44 15.50 15.95
CA THR A 260 0.25 14.50 16.78
C THR A 260 1.39 13.92 15.96
N PRO A 261 2.64 13.94 16.45
CA PRO A 261 3.76 13.36 15.72
C PRO A 261 3.49 11.90 15.35
N PRO A 262 3.56 11.50 14.07
CA PRO A 262 3.52 10.09 13.68
C PRO A 262 4.66 9.32 14.35
N GLU A 263 4.49 8.02 14.54
CA GLU A 263 5.59 7.13 14.86
C GLU A 263 6.67 7.26 13.77
N LEU A 264 7.91 7.51 14.18
CA LEU A 264 9.03 7.69 13.25
C LEU A 264 10.12 6.68 13.57
N GLU A 265 10.33 5.77 12.65
CA GLU A 265 11.39 4.77 12.77
C GLU A 265 12.76 5.35 12.37
N GLN A 266 13.81 4.56 12.63
CA GLN A 266 15.20 4.97 12.45
C GLN A 266 15.53 5.35 11.00
N PHE A 267 16.37 6.36 10.84
CA PHE A 267 16.94 6.79 9.56
C PHE A 267 15.94 7.32 8.52
N ALA A 268 14.68 7.59 8.93
CA ALA A 268 13.62 7.97 8.00
C ALA A 268 14.02 9.13 7.07
N PHE A 269 14.72 10.14 7.55
CA PHE A 269 15.14 11.33 6.80
C PHE A 269 16.66 11.52 6.78
N THR A 270 17.45 10.48 6.86
CA THR A 270 18.91 10.60 6.80
C THR A 270 19.41 10.68 5.35
N MET A 271 20.59 11.29 5.15
CA MET A 271 21.20 11.49 3.83
C MET A 271 20.32 12.26 2.83
N ASN A 272 19.51 13.18 3.31
CA ASN A 272 18.77 14.14 2.48
C ASN A 272 19.63 15.35 2.13
N ALA A 273 19.07 16.34 1.41
CA ALA A 273 19.76 17.56 1.04
C ALA A 273 20.33 18.28 2.26
N ALA A 274 21.51 18.89 2.10
CA ALA A 274 22.11 19.71 3.14
C ALA A 274 21.18 20.87 3.48
N GLY A 275 20.90 21.07 4.79
CA GLY A 275 20.00 22.13 5.24
C GLY A 275 18.51 21.83 5.07
N ARG A 276 18.13 20.54 4.79
CA ARG A 276 16.72 20.11 4.78
C ARG A 276 15.98 20.68 5.99
N LYS A 277 14.73 21.11 5.78
CA LYS A 277 13.80 21.53 6.84
C LYS A 277 12.59 20.62 6.89
N ILE A 278 12.08 20.44 8.12
CA ILE A 278 10.85 19.70 8.40
C ILE A 278 9.85 20.68 8.99
N TYR A 279 8.77 20.92 8.29
CA TYR A 279 7.73 21.86 8.69
C TYR A 279 6.56 21.11 9.32
N VAL A 280 6.16 21.53 10.53
CA VAL A 280 5.10 20.90 11.31
C VAL A 280 4.07 21.95 11.76
N PRO A 281 2.84 21.59 12.12
CA PRO A 281 1.85 22.54 12.64
C PRO A 281 2.42 23.35 13.79
N ASN A 282 2.12 24.67 13.80
CA ASN A 282 2.69 25.60 14.80
C ASN A 282 2.43 25.14 16.23
N GLU A 283 1.21 24.66 16.47
CA GLU A 283 0.76 24.17 17.78
C GLU A 283 1.42 22.84 18.21
N ALA A 284 1.99 22.09 17.26
CA ALA A 284 2.63 20.81 17.50
C ALA A 284 4.15 20.86 17.59
N LEU A 285 4.76 22.04 17.41
CA LEU A 285 6.21 22.22 17.30
C LEU A 285 7.00 21.56 18.44
N ASP A 286 6.61 21.81 19.68
CA ASP A 286 7.29 21.27 20.86
C ASP A 286 7.07 19.76 21.01
N ALA A 287 5.88 19.27 20.63
CA ALA A 287 5.59 17.85 20.62
C ALA A 287 6.50 17.10 19.64
N TYR A 288 6.69 17.63 18.42
CA TYR A 288 7.61 17.02 17.44
C TYR A 288 9.06 17.06 17.92
N LYS A 289 9.54 18.19 18.48
CA LYS A 289 10.93 18.30 18.95
C LYS A 289 11.27 17.36 20.11
N SER A 290 10.25 16.89 20.84
CA SER A 290 10.44 15.98 21.99
C SER A 290 10.07 14.54 21.71
N ALA A 291 9.32 14.24 20.64
CA ALA A 291 8.87 12.90 20.32
C ALA A 291 10.02 11.97 19.92
N ASP A 292 9.89 10.69 20.27
CA ASP A 292 10.88 9.68 19.88
C ASP A 292 11.00 9.58 18.35
N GLY A 293 12.22 9.38 17.86
CA GLY A 293 12.56 9.43 16.43
C GLY A 293 12.66 10.87 15.89
N TRP A 294 11.72 11.75 16.21
CA TRP A 294 11.70 13.14 15.74
C TRP A 294 12.72 14.03 16.42
N LYS A 295 13.01 13.80 17.70
CA LYS A 295 14.02 14.55 18.49
C LYS A 295 15.41 14.56 17.84
N ASP A 296 15.75 13.54 17.05
CA ASP A 296 17.01 13.45 16.31
C ASP A 296 17.10 14.52 15.20
N TYR A 297 15.96 15.07 14.80
CA TYR A 297 15.81 16.12 13.78
C TYR A 297 15.40 17.48 14.38
N ALA A 298 15.40 17.65 15.71
CA ALA A 298 14.83 18.82 16.40
C ALA A 298 15.35 20.17 15.88
N ASN A 299 16.62 20.23 15.44
CA ASN A 299 17.25 21.44 14.89
C ASN A 299 16.75 21.79 13.47
N ASP A 300 16.16 20.84 12.77
CA ASP A 300 15.63 21.01 11.42
C ASP A 300 14.11 21.22 11.41
N ILE A 301 13.45 21.05 12.57
CA ILE A 301 12.00 21.17 12.71
C ILE A 301 11.62 22.63 12.93
N LEU A 302 10.78 23.15 12.04
CA LEU A 302 10.26 24.51 12.01
C LEU A 302 8.72 24.50 11.94
N PRO A 303 8.06 25.59 12.39
CA PRO A 303 6.62 25.72 12.20
C PRO A 303 6.26 25.94 10.73
N ILE A 304 5.09 25.47 10.31
CA ILE A 304 4.57 25.61 8.93
C ILE A 304 4.53 27.09 8.50
N SER A 305 4.31 28.02 9.42
CA SER A 305 4.32 29.46 9.16
C SER A 305 5.66 29.97 8.61
N GLU A 306 6.75 29.25 8.77
CA GLU A 306 8.08 29.60 8.25
C GLU A 306 8.40 29.01 6.87
N ILE A 307 7.46 28.31 6.21
CA ILE A 307 7.68 27.82 4.85
C ILE A 307 7.93 29.03 3.93
N PRO A 308 9.08 29.09 3.23
CA PRO A 308 9.39 30.21 2.33
C PRO A 308 8.34 30.36 1.21
N GLY A 309 7.82 31.56 1.05
CA GLY A 309 6.84 31.86 -0.01
C GLY A 309 5.42 31.39 0.27
N SER A 310 5.14 30.83 1.47
CA SER A 310 3.79 30.37 1.82
C SER A 310 2.76 31.51 1.89
N GLY A 311 3.18 32.77 2.00
CA GLY A 311 2.25 33.90 2.20
C GLY A 311 1.38 33.78 3.45
N MET A 312 1.66 32.81 4.32
CA MET A 312 0.83 32.41 5.47
C MET A 312 0.97 33.31 6.70
N ALA A 313 1.59 34.47 6.57
CA ALA A 313 1.50 35.49 7.63
C ALA A 313 0.04 35.97 7.72
N GLY A 314 -0.80 35.20 8.41
CA GLY A 314 -2.19 35.59 8.66
C GLY A 314 -3.29 34.56 8.35
N ILE A 315 -2.93 33.30 8.00
CA ILE A 315 -3.95 32.28 7.74
C ILE A 315 -4.22 31.45 9.00
N GLU A 316 -5.36 31.69 9.65
CA GLU A 316 -5.74 31.04 10.93
C GLU A 316 -6.51 29.72 10.73
N SER A 317 -6.91 29.33 9.50
CA SER A 317 -7.71 28.11 9.27
C SER A 317 -7.40 27.39 7.96
N MET A 318 -7.67 26.06 7.95
CA MET A 318 -7.57 25.19 6.74
C MET A 318 -8.55 25.62 5.62
N GLU A 319 -9.62 26.35 5.94
CA GLU A 319 -10.56 26.88 4.95
C GLU A 319 -9.97 28.04 4.17
N ASP A 320 -9.09 28.86 4.79
CA ASP A 320 -8.41 29.97 4.14
C ASP A 320 -7.35 29.51 3.13
N VAL A 321 -6.66 28.40 3.43
CA VAL A 321 -5.69 27.76 2.51
C VAL A 321 -6.40 27.24 1.26
N ARG A 322 -7.58 26.64 1.44
CA ARG A 322 -8.36 26.06 0.34
C ARG A 322 -8.92 27.13 -0.61
N SER A 323 -9.17 28.32 -0.11
CA SER A 323 -9.66 29.45 -0.92
C SER A 323 -8.57 30.15 -1.74
N GLN A 324 -7.30 29.96 -1.42
CA GLN A 324 -6.15 30.57 -2.10
C GLN A 324 -5.40 29.61 -3.05
N MET A 325 -5.72 28.31 -3.05
CA MET A 325 -5.22 27.39 -4.08
C MET A 325 -5.92 27.73 -5.40
N GLU A 326 -5.17 28.23 -6.39
CA GLU A 326 -5.68 28.31 -7.76
C GLU A 326 -6.09 26.92 -8.21
N ASP A 327 -7.34 26.78 -8.64
CA ASP A 327 -7.86 25.54 -9.20
C ASP A 327 -7.02 25.14 -10.42
N VAL A 328 -6.31 24.04 -10.35
CA VAL A 328 -5.57 23.52 -11.47
C VAL A 328 -6.47 22.57 -12.26
N TYR A 329 -6.64 22.85 -13.52
CA TYR A 329 -7.50 22.11 -14.42
C TYR A 329 -6.68 21.25 -15.38
N TYR A 330 -7.17 20.05 -15.66
CA TYR A 330 -6.60 19.14 -16.64
C TYR A 330 -7.70 18.62 -17.57
N THR A 331 -7.35 18.39 -18.82
CA THR A 331 -8.17 17.60 -19.75
C THR A 331 -8.15 16.12 -19.32
N ILE A 332 -9.09 15.31 -19.81
CA ILE A 332 -9.14 13.87 -19.46
C ILE A 332 -7.93 13.07 -19.98
N ASP A 333 -7.19 13.63 -20.93
CA ASP A 333 -5.91 13.12 -21.47
C ASP A 333 -4.68 13.66 -20.71
N GLY A 334 -4.91 14.32 -19.56
CA GLY A 334 -3.85 14.73 -18.62
C GLY A 334 -3.13 16.03 -18.95
N ARG A 335 -3.58 16.80 -19.95
CA ARG A 335 -2.98 18.10 -20.29
C ARG A 335 -3.47 19.17 -19.32
N LYS A 336 -2.54 19.93 -18.74
CA LYS A 336 -2.86 21.08 -17.90
C LYS A 336 -3.56 22.18 -18.74
N VAL A 337 -4.60 22.77 -18.16
CA VAL A 337 -5.34 23.89 -18.72
C VAL A 337 -5.04 25.13 -17.89
N ASP A 338 -4.57 26.20 -18.52
CA ASP A 338 -4.06 27.40 -17.84
C ASP A 338 -5.13 28.25 -17.12
N SER A 339 -6.41 27.95 -17.35
CA SER A 339 -7.51 28.65 -16.69
C SER A 339 -8.75 27.76 -16.63
N LYS A 340 -9.76 28.18 -15.86
CA LYS A 340 -11.04 27.44 -15.78
C LYS A 340 -11.61 27.19 -17.18
N PRO A 341 -11.82 25.90 -17.56
CA PRO A 341 -12.30 25.58 -18.90
C PRO A 341 -13.68 26.15 -19.16
N THR A 342 -13.85 26.79 -20.29
CA THR A 342 -15.12 27.33 -20.78
C THR A 342 -15.68 26.54 -21.98
N GLN A 343 -14.85 25.73 -22.61
CA GLN A 343 -15.28 24.85 -23.69
C GLN A 343 -16.02 23.62 -23.14
N ARG A 344 -17.06 23.22 -23.86
CA ARG A 344 -17.83 22.01 -23.53
C ARG A 344 -16.93 20.80 -23.54
N GLY A 345 -16.90 20.09 -22.41
CA GLY A 345 -16.01 18.92 -22.26
C GLY A 345 -15.98 18.38 -20.84
N VAL A 346 -15.19 17.32 -20.68
CA VAL A 346 -14.92 16.69 -19.38
C VAL A 346 -13.52 17.05 -18.96
N TYR A 347 -13.37 17.51 -17.72
CA TYR A 347 -12.11 17.97 -17.16
C TYR A 347 -11.88 17.37 -15.77
N ILE A 348 -10.66 17.46 -15.29
CA ILE A 348 -10.25 17.05 -13.94
C ILE A 348 -9.80 18.31 -13.20
N MET A 349 -10.34 18.56 -12.01
CA MET A 349 -9.95 19.63 -11.13
C MET A 349 -9.73 19.04 -9.73
N ASN A 350 -8.52 19.18 -9.19
CA ASN A 350 -8.17 18.65 -7.86
C ASN A 350 -8.53 17.15 -7.72
N GLY A 351 -8.22 16.35 -8.75
CA GLY A 351 -8.51 14.91 -8.80
C GLY A 351 -9.98 14.54 -9.01
N LYS A 352 -10.88 15.51 -9.17
CA LYS A 352 -12.32 15.28 -9.40
C LYS A 352 -12.72 15.62 -10.83
N LYS A 353 -13.50 14.71 -11.42
CA LYS A 353 -14.07 14.90 -12.75
C LYS A 353 -15.25 15.88 -12.69
N PHE A 354 -15.27 16.89 -13.58
CA PHE A 354 -16.43 17.76 -13.78
C PHE A 354 -16.70 17.98 -15.27
N VAL A 355 -17.93 18.36 -15.58
CA VAL A 355 -18.41 18.52 -16.97
C VAL A 355 -18.75 19.98 -17.20
N VAL A 356 -18.12 20.60 -18.20
CA VAL A 356 -18.57 21.88 -18.76
C VAL A 356 -19.64 21.56 -19.82
N LYS A 357 -20.89 22.02 -19.60
CA LYS A 357 -22.03 21.78 -20.47
C LYS A 357 -22.15 22.83 -21.59
#